data_e88519462a11026b1052c91270a53778
#
_entry.id   e88519462a11026b1052c91270a53778
#
_cell.length_a   1.000
_cell.length_b   1.000
_cell.length_c   1.000
_cell.angle_alpha   90.00
_cell.angle_beta   90.00
_cell.angle_gamma   90.00
#
_symmetry.space_group_name_H-M   'P 1'
#
loop_
_entity.id
_entity.type
_entity.pdbx_description
1 polymer ?
#
loop_
_entity_poly.entity_id
_entity_poly.type
_entity_poly.pdbx_seq_one_letter_code
_entity_poly.pdbx_strand_id
1 'polypeptide(L)'
;MACSVGMDFSAKLMAGLARSFEDEYLKEDNLSLRNLTLLLSYLCIFGVCSSDLIYDFLIMLSKRLEEIDVSTILTLLQCCGMKIRGDDPTAMKNFIESVQSRVNEIKTSIEGDQAKIIGKRMEFMLETICDIKNNKKRPKEDTAQHTRIKKWLQKLGVGEILIRGLKWSKLLDPDKKGQWWLSGDITSKPDDVEEVANTIDKEVLEAQKMLQLAASQRMNTDARKAIFCIIMSGEDYLDAFEKLLRLYLPGQQDREIMRVLVECCLQEKVFNKYYTVLASKLCKHDRNHKTTLRFCIWDHFKQLESMELLRSMHLAKFVAEMVASGTLSLSILKSDLSDAGQLTSKRIMHFRILFEAIFEYPDKDVWNMFTCIAKEPELESLRHGIEFFIREYVIKTNNAAANKFKVAKKALNSMEGFLI
;
A
#
# COMPACT_ATOMS: atom_id res chain seq x y z
N MET A 1 5.07 -6.74 -9.30
CA MET A 1 5.15 -7.78 -8.27
C MET A 1 6.00 -7.35 -7.07
N ALA A 2 7.33 -7.13 -7.20
CA ALA A 2 8.14 -6.73 -6.06
C ALA A 2 7.58 -5.52 -5.28
N CYS A 3 7.10 -4.51 -5.98
CA CYS A 3 6.51 -3.31 -5.39
C CYS A 3 5.08 -3.48 -4.86
N SER A 4 4.35 -4.48 -5.36
CA SER A 4 2.96 -4.76 -4.95
C SER A 4 2.85 -5.82 -3.85
N VAL A 5 3.84 -6.72 -3.76
CA VAL A 5 3.85 -7.82 -2.79
C VAL A 5 4.75 -7.51 -1.59
N GLY A 6 5.73 -6.60 -1.76
CA GLY A 6 6.60 -6.11 -0.70
C GLY A 6 8.07 -6.57 -0.79
N MET A 7 8.89 -5.98 0.07
CA MET A 7 10.34 -6.25 0.13
C MET A 7 10.67 -7.69 0.52
N ASP A 8 9.84 -8.33 1.35
CA ASP A 8 9.97 -9.72 1.76
C ASP A 8 9.96 -10.68 0.56
N PHE A 9 8.99 -10.48 -0.35
CA PHE A 9 8.94 -11.26 -1.60
C PHE A 9 10.20 -11.06 -2.44
N SER A 10 10.67 -9.82 -2.57
CA SER A 10 11.86 -9.49 -3.36
C SER A 10 13.11 -10.13 -2.76
N ALA A 11 13.24 -10.12 -1.43
CA ALA A 11 14.35 -10.73 -0.73
C ALA A 11 14.35 -12.26 -0.87
N LYS A 12 13.19 -12.91 -0.74
CA LYS A 12 13.04 -14.36 -0.97
C LYS A 12 13.31 -14.74 -2.42
N LEU A 13 12.87 -13.92 -3.38
CA LEU A 13 13.18 -14.11 -4.80
C LEU A 13 14.69 -14.05 -5.05
N MET A 14 15.37 -13.04 -4.49
CA MET A 14 16.83 -12.89 -4.62
C MET A 14 17.58 -14.07 -3.97
N ALA A 15 17.13 -14.53 -2.81
CA ALA A 15 17.72 -15.71 -2.15
C ALA A 15 17.49 -17.00 -2.94
N GLY A 16 16.31 -17.18 -3.51
CA GLY A 16 16.01 -18.31 -4.40
C GLY A 16 16.88 -18.28 -5.65
N LEU A 17 17.04 -17.09 -6.27
CA LEU A 17 17.90 -16.91 -7.44
C LEU A 17 19.35 -17.24 -7.13
N ALA A 18 19.89 -16.75 -6.00
CA ALA A 18 21.27 -17.03 -5.60
C ALA A 18 21.50 -18.52 -5.35
N ARG A 19 20.55 -19.19 -4.68
CA ARG A 19 20.63 -20.64 -4.46
C ARG A 19 20.57 -21.43 -5.76
N SER A 20 19.62 -21.09 -6.65
CA SER A 20 19.54 -21.74 -7.96
C SER A 20 20.83 -21.51 -8.79
N PHE A 21 21.43 -20.31 -8.67
CA PHE A 21 22.69 -20.02 -9.35
C PHE A 21 23.82 -20.95 -8.87
N GLU A 22 23.99 -21.14 -7.56
CA GLU A 22 25.01 -22.04 -7.02
C GLU A 22 24.74 -23.52 -7.40
N ASP A 23 23.46 -23.95 -7.37
CA ASP A 23 23.10 -25.32 -7.78
C ASP A 23 23.40 -25.57 -9.25
N GLU A 24 23.13 -24.63 -10.15
CA GLU A 24 23.45 -24.76 -11.58
C GLU A 24 24.93 -24.53 -11.88
N TYR A 25 25.63 -23.75 -11.05
CA TYR A 25 27.05 -23.57 -11.11
C TYR A 25 27.78 -24.90 -10.85
N LEU A 26 27.35 -25.67 -9.85
CA LEU A 26 27.91 -27.00 -9.54
C LEU A 26 27.61 -28.04 -10.63
N LYS A 27 26.52 -27.85 -11.40
CA LYS A 27 26.17 -28.73 -12.55
C LYS A 27 26.83 -28.30 -13.86
N GLU A 28 27.54 -27.18 -13.88
CA GLU A 28 28.12 -26.56 -15.07
C GLU A 28 27.11 -26.28 -16.20
N ASP A 29 25.82 -26.04 -15.86
CA ASP A 29 24.81 -25.71 -16.85
C ASP A 29 24.90 -24.24 -17.31
N ASN A 30 25.68 -24.04 -18.35
CA ASN A 30 25.91 -22.71 -18.93
C ASN A 30 24.64 -21.97 -19.39
N LEU A 31 23.61 -22.71 -19.84
CA LEU A 31 22.37 -22.09 -20.31
C LEU A 31 21.53 -21.55 -19.14
N SER A 32 21.36 -22.35 -18.11
CA SER A 32 20.65 -21.96 -16.89
C SER A 32 21.39 -20.83 -16.19
N LEU A 33 22.69 -20.90 -16.04
CA LEU A 33 23.54 -19.84 -15.48
C LEU A 33 23.39 -18.51 -16.22
N ARG A 34 23.41 -18.56 -17.57
CA ARG A 34 23.17 -17.35 -18.38
C ARG A 34 21.80 -16.76 -18.13
N ASN A 35 20.75 -17.56 -18.05
CA ASN A 35 19.38 -17.09 -17.81
C ASN A 35 19.23 -16.49 -16.41
N LEU A 36 19.81 -17.11 -15.38
CA LEU A 36 19.80 -16.59 -14.01
C LEU A 36 20.60 -15.28 -13.90
N THR A 37 21.73 -15.18 -14.59
CA THR A 37 22.53 -13.94 -14.65
C THR A 37 21.79 -12.82 -15.35
N LEU A 38 21.07 -13.09 -16.45
CA LEU A 38 20.22 -12.12 -17.12
C LEU A 38 19.07 -11.66 -16.19
N LEU A 39 18.43 -12.60 -15.47
CA LEU A 39 17.38 -12.26 -14.51
C LEU A 39 17.93 -11.35 -13.40
N LEU A 40 19.09 -11.66 -12.82
CA LEU A 40 19.76 -10.82 -11.83
C LEU A 40 20.03 -9.41 -12.39
N SER A 41 20.56 -9.35 -13.62
CA SER A 41 20.83 -8.07 -14.31
C SER A 41 19.57 -7.23 -14.49
N TYR A 42 18.45 -7.84 -14.88
CA TYR A 42 17.15 -7.14 -15.02
C TYR A 42 16.59 -6.70 -13.68
N LEU A 43 16.72 -7.49 -12.61
CA LEU A 43 16.33 -7.08 -11.27
C LEU A 43 17.09 -5.83 -10.82
N CYS A 44 18.38 -5.74 -11.14
CA CYS A 44 19.16 -4.52 -10.91
C CYS A 44 18.72 -3.35 -11.81
N ILE A 45 18.50 -3.59 -13.13
CA ILE A 45 18.07 -2.55 -14.08
C ILE A 45 16.75 -1.92 -13.65
N PHE A 46 15.82 -2.71 -13.12
CA PHE A 46 14.50 -2.25 -12.69
C PHE A 46 14.43 -1.84 -11.21
N GLY A 47 15.56 -1.80 -10.50
CA GLY A 47 15.64 -1.24 -9.15
C GLY A 47 15.14 -2.16 -8.04
N VAL A 48 15.06 -3.48 -8.27
CA VAL A 48 14.72 -4.44 -7.21
C VAL A 48 15.88 -4.61 -6.24
N CYS A 49 17.13 -4.63 -6.73
CA CYS A 49 18.33 -4.65 -5.91
C CYS A 49 19.30 -3.52 -6.29
N SER A 50 20.18 -3.15 -5.36
CA SER A 50 21.21 -2.15 -5.58
C SER A 50 22.38 -2.68 -6.38
N SER A 51 23.18 -1.77 -6.95
CA SER A 51 24.42 -2.09 -7.66
C SER A 51 25.46 -2.74 -6.76
N ASP A 52 25.41 -2.48 -5.44
CA ASP A 52 26.35 -3.06 -4.46
C ASP A 52 26.32 -4.58 -4.49
N LEU A 53 25.14 -5.18 -4.58
CA LEU A 53 24.99 -6.63 -4.70
C LEU A 53 25.65 -7.17 -5.98
N ILE A 54 25.51 -6.44 -7.08
CA ILE A 54 26.12 -6.83 -8.36
C ILE A 54 27.64 -6.76 -8.29
N TYR A 55 28.18 -5.71 -7.65
CA TYR A 55 29.62 -5.62 -7.44
C TYR A 55 30.16 -6.72 -6.53
N ASP A 56 29.45 -7.03 -5.43
CA ASP A 56 29.82 -8.13 -4.54
C ASP A 56 29.87 -9.49 -5.30
N PHE A 57 28.86 -9.72 -6.13
CA PHE A 57 28.80 -10.91 -6.99
C PHE A 57 29.93 -10.93 -8.03
N LEU A 58 30.21 -9.81 -8.71
CA LEU A 58 31.31 -9.68 -9.66
C LEU A 58 32.67 -9.91 -9.00
N ILE A 59 32.88 -9.38 -7.80
CA ILE A 59 34.11 -9.58 -7.02
C ILE A 59 34.29 -11.06 -6.66
N MET A 60 33.19 -11.74 -6.27
CA MET A 60 33.24 -13.17 -5.97
C MET A 60 33.67 -13.99 -7.21
N LEU A 61 33.06 -13.73 -8.37
CA LEU A 61 33.42 -14.40 -9.62
C LEU A 61 34.87 -14.09 -10.07
N SER A 62 35.33 -12.84 -9.87
CA SER A 62 36.68 -12.41 -10.25
C SER A 62 37.77 -13.09 -9.46
N LYS A 63 37.49 -13.61 -8.27
CA LYS A 63 38.47 -14.36 -7.47
C LYS A 63 38.81 -15.74 -8.08
N ARG A 64 37.82 -16.40 -8.67
CA ARG A 64 37.99 -17.72 -9.33
C ARG A 64 38.46 -17.56 -10.76
N LEU A 65 37.75 -16.75 -11.57
CA LEU A 65 38.01 -16.48 -12.98
C LEU A 65 38.11 -17.74 -13.85
N GLU A 66 37.29 -18.74 -13.58
CA GLU A 66 37.13 -19.91 -14.44
C GLU A 66 36.37 -19.54 -15.73
N GLU A 67 36.27 -20.41 -16.70
CA GLU A 67 35.60 -20.12 -17.98
C GLU A 67 34.12 -19.75 -17.79
N ILE A 68 33.44 -20.40 -16.86
CA ILE A 68 32.06 -20.14 -16.49
C ILE A 68 31.93 -18.75 -15.85
N ASP A 69 32.87 -18.41 -14.97
CA ASP A 69 32.89 -17.09 -14.31
C ASP A 69 33.08 -15.96 -15.33
N VAL A 70 34.01 -16.13 -16.26
CA VAL A 70 34.24 -15.16 -17.35
C VAL A 70 33.01 -14.98 -18.23
N SER A 71 32.29 -16.05 -18.56
CA SER A 71 31.08 -16.04 -19.33
C SER A 71 29.94 -15.32 -18.58
N THR A 72 29.83 -15.55 -17.27
CA THR A 72 28.87 -14.92 -16.38
C THR A 72 29.13 -13.41 -16.22
N ILE A 73 30.39 -13.04 -15.96
CA ILE A 73 30.83 -11.62 -15.88
C ILE A 73 30.53 -10.90 -17.19
N LEU A 74 30.85 -11.51 -18.34
CA LEU A 74 30.52 -10.93 -19.67
C LEU A 74 29.03 -10.69 -19.84
N THR A 75 28.19 -11.67 -19.54
CA THR A 75 26.72 -11.57 -19.67
C THR A 75 26.20 -10.44 -18.81
N LEU A 76 26.65 -10.32 -17.57
CA LEU A 76 26.24 -9.29 -16.63
C LEU A 76 26.68 -7.90 -17.10
N LEU A 77 27.95 -7.73 -17.46
CA LEU A 77 28.49 -6.46 -17.93
C LEU A 77 27.82 -5.98 -19.21
N GLN A 78 27.52 -6.89 -20.15
CA GLN A 78 26.81 -6.56 -21.38
C GLN A 78 25.38 -6.12 -21.12
N CYS A 79 24.71 -6.67 -20.11
CA CYS A 79 23.33 -6.35 -19.78
C CYS A 79 23.18 -5.07 -18.93
N CYS A 80 23.89 -4.98 -17.81
CA CYS A 80 23.74 -3.89 -16.85
C CYS A 80 25.02 -3.09 -16.55
N GLY A 81 26.17 -3.37 -17.20
CA GLY A 81 27.45 -2.75 -16.90
C GLY A 81 27.44 -1.22 -16.96
N MET A 82 26.77 -0.62 -17.94
CA MET A 82 26.67 0.83 -18.06
C MET A 82 25.82 1.44 -16.92
N LYS A 83 24.80 0.72 -16.45
CA LYS A 83 23.98 1.18 -15.34
C LYS A 83 24.77 1.17 -14.03
N ILE A 84 25.37 0.02 -13.69
CA ILE A 84 26.12 -0.11 -12.42
C ILE A 84 27.31 0.85 -12.35
N ARG A 85 27.96 1.10 -13.49
CA ARG A 85 28.99 2.15 -13.58
C ARG A 85 28.42 3.56 -13.30
N GLY A 86 27.22 3.85 -13.80
CA GLY A 86 26.56 5.13 -13.55
C GLY A 86 26.13 5.30 -12.09
N ASP A 87 25.77 4.20 -11.43
CA ASP A 87 25.34 4.18 -10.04
C ASP A 87 26.55 4.37 -9.08
N ASP A 88 27.65 3.64 -9.30
CA ASP A 88 28.90 3.75 -8.54
C ASP A 88 30.14 3.61 -9.41
N PRO A 89 30.72 4.73 -9.90
CA PRO A 89 31.94 4.73 -10.69
C PRO A 89 33.18 4.25 -9.93
N THR A 90 33.22 4.41 -8.61
CA THR A 90 34.35 4.06 -7.75
C THR A 90 34.42 2.54 -7.59
N ALA A 91 33.29 1.91 -7.29
CA ALA A 91 33.19 0.46 -7.21
C ALA A 91 33.52 -0.19 -8.56
N MET A 92 33.13 0.39 -9.69
CA MET A 92 33.50 -0.08 -11.01
C MET A 92 35.04 -0.04 -11.22
N LYS A 93 35.68 1.06 -10.80
CA LYS A 93 37.15 1.18 -10.90
C LYS A 93 37.86 0.09 -10.07
N ASN A 94 37.46 -0.11 -8.83
CA ASN A 94 38.01 -1.12 -7.93
C ASN A 94 37.83 -2.53 -8.51
N PHE A 95 36.67 -2.83 -9.09
CA PHE A 95 36.41 -4.09 -9.78
C PHE A 95 37.36 -4.30 -10.96
N ILE A 96 37.54 -3.28 -11.80
CA ILE A 96 38.45 -3.34 -12.97
C ILE A 96 39.90 -3.64 -12.52
N GLU A 97 40.37 -2.95 -11.50
CA GLU A 97 41.70 -3.16 -10.93
C GLU A 97 41.88 -4.59 -10.38
N SER A 98 40.87 -5.10 -9.66
CA SER A 98 40.85 -6.47 -9.14
C SER A 98 40.91 -7.51 -10.26
N VAL A 99 40.08 -7.35 -11.32
CA VAL A 99 40.13 -8.28 -12.48
C VAL A 99 41.47 -8.22 -13.21
N GLN A 100 42.02 -7.02 -13.43
CA GLN A 100 43.31 -6.86 -14.11
C GLN A 100 44.46 -7.53 -13.32
N SER A 101 44.49 -7.33 -11.99
CA SER A 101 45.47 -7.98 -11.12
C SER A 101 45.37 -9.50 -11.21
N ARG A 102 44.18 -10.05 -11.11
CA ARG A 102 43.91 -11.48 -11.16
C ARG A 102 44.28 -12.11 -12.53
N VAL A 103 43.93 -11.42 -13.63
CA VAL A 103 44.33 -11.86 -14.98
C VAL A 103 45.84 -11.88 -15.16
N ASN A 104 46.58 -10.93 -14.61
CA ASN A 104 48.04 -10.90 -14.65
C ASN A 104 48.61 -12.07 -13.85
N GLU A 105 48.09 -12.38 -12.66
CA GLU A 105 48.49 -13.55 -11.87
C GLU A 105 48.31 -14.85 -12.64
N ILE A 106 47.15 -15.03 -13.29
CA ILE A 106 46.84 -16.22 -14.07
C ILE A 106 47.77 -16.33 -15.28
N LYS A 107 48.06 -15.23 -15.99
CA LYS A 107 48.98 -15.21 -17.12
C LYS A 107 50.41 -15.59 -16.74
N THR A 108 50.85 -15.25 -15.52
CA THR A 108 52.19 -15.63 -15.01
C THR A 108 52.25 -17.06 -14.52
N SER A 109 51.11 -17.71 -14.23
CA SER A 109 51.03 -19.05 -13.64
C SER A 109 50.84 -20.19 -14.67
N ILE A 110 50.46 -19.87 -15.93
CA ILE A 110 50.13 -20.88 -16.95
C ILE A 110 51.15 -20.87 -18.08
N GLU A 111 52.01 -21.91 -18.13
CA GLU A 111 52.85 -22.25 -19.28
C GLU A 111 52.16 -23.41 -20.04
N GLY A 112 51.72 -23.18 -21.30
CA GLY A 112 51.24 -24.25 -22.17
C GLY A 112 50.06 -23.91 -23.11
N ASP A 113 49.74 -24.80 -24.05
CA ASP A 113 48.76 -24.62 -25.13
C ASP A 113 47.28 -24.44 -24.67
N GLN A 114 46.89 -24.80 -23.44
CA GLN A 114 45.58 -24.53 -22.88
C GLN A 114 45.31 -23.04 -22.60
N ALA A 115 46.37 -22.24 -22.49
CA ALA A 115 46.28 -20.77 -22.35
C ALA A 115 45.61 -20.08 -23.54
N LYS A 116 45.58 -20.69 -24.72
CA LYS A 116 45.02 -20.06 -25.94
C LYS A 116 43.51 -20.07 -26.03
N ILE A 117 42.80 -21.02 -25.40
CA ILE A 117 41.32 -21.11 -25.48
C ILE A 117 40.67 -20.22 -24.41
N ILE A 118 41.19 -20.22 -23.20
CA ILE A 118 40.77 -19.32 -22.10
C ILE A 118 41.06 -17.86 -22.48
N GLY A 119 42.13 -17.61 -23.25
CA GLY A 119 42.59 -16.29 -23.67
C GLY A 119 41.53 -15.49 -24.44
N LYS A 120 40.81 -16.06 -25.40
CA LYS A 120 39.90 -15.28 -26.26
C LYS A 120 38.67 -14.71 -25.54
N ARG A 121 38.01 -15.49 -24.69
CA ARG A 121 36.87 -15.01 -23.88
C ARG A 121 37.30 -13.98 -22.84
N MET A 122 38.45 -14.21 -22.22
CA MET A 122 39.03 -13.29 -21.25
C MET A 122 39.46 -11.97 -21.91
N GLU A 123 40.06 -12.02 -23.11
CA GLU A 123 40.38 -10.82 -23.90
C GLU A 123 39.13 -10.03 -24.25
N PHE A 124 38.05 -10.72 -24.68
CA PHE A 124 36.77 -10.08 -24.97
C PHE A 124 36.09 -9.48 -23.72
N MET A 125 36.25 -10.14 -22.56
CA MET A 125 35.78 -9.59 -21.27
C MET A 125 36.56 -8.31 -20.93
N LEU A 126 37.90 -8.32 -21.04
CA LEU A 126 38.73 -7.15 -20.79
C LEU A 126 38.42 -6.00 -21.77
N GLU A 127 38.18 -6.30 -23.05
CA GLU A 127 37.72 -5.31 -24.03
C GLU A 127 36.38 -4.72 -23.65
N THR A 128 35.43 -5.55 -23.22
CA THR A 128 34.11 -5.10 -22.74
C THR A 128 34.24 -4.21 -21.50
N ILE A 129 35.12 -4.57 -20.58
CA ILE A 129 35.42 -3.74 -19.38
C ILE A 129 36.04 -2.40 -19.81
N CYS A 130 36.96 -2.38 -20.77
CA CYS A 130 37.56 -1.16 -21.30
C CYS A 130 36.50 -0.25 -21.99
N ASP A 131 35.59 -0.85 -22.76
CA ASP A 131 34.49 -0.10 -23.41
C ASP A 131 33.58 0.56 -22.37
N ILE A 132 33.22 -0.18 -21.30
CA ILE A 132 32.44 0.36 -20.19
C ILE A 132 33.20 1.46 -19.46
N LYS A 133 34.50 1.26 -19.18
CA LYS A 133 35.38 2.26 -18.57
C LYS A 133 35.38 3.55 -19.39
N ASN A 134 35.51 3.42 -20.71
CA ASN A 134 35.61 4.55 -21.64
C ASN A 134 34.23 5.11 -22.08
N ASN A 135 33.12 4.68 -21.48
CA ASN A 135 31.76 5.09 -21.80
C ASN A 135 31.36 4.84 -23.27
N LYS A 136 31.94 3.84 -23.91
CA LYS A 136 31.57 3.47 -25.28
C LYS A 136 30.28 2.63 -25.22
N LYS A 137 29.18 3.19 -25.72
CA LYS A 137 27.91 2.49 -25.87
C LYS A 137 27.97 1.57 -27.07
N ARG A 138 27.84 0.27 -26.86
CA ARG A 138 27.55 -0.67 -27.95
C ARG A 138 26.08 -0.59 -28.30
N PRO A 139 25.72 -0.45 -29.58
CA PRO A 139 24.30 -0.41 -30.00
C PRO A 139 23.67 -1.78 -29.71
N LYS A 140 22.70 -1.84 -28.79
CA LYS A 140 21.83 -2.99 -28.55
C LYS A 140 20.37 -2.56 -28.67
N GLU A 141 19.58 -3.38 -29.36
CA GLU A 141 18.16 -3.18 -29.67
C GLU A 141 17.23 -3.09 -28.46
N ASP A 142 17.66 -3.57 -27.27
CA ASP A 142 16.82 -3.71 -26.10
C ASP A 142 16.58 -2.40 -25.29
N THR A 143 17.29 -1.33 -25.60
CA THR A 143 17.25 -0.08 -24.81
C THR A 143 15.87 0.59 -24.87
N ALA A 144 15.11 0.41 -25.96
CA ALA A 144 13.80 1.03 -26.15
C ALA A 144 12.73 0.38 -25.24
N GLN A 145 12.74 -0.95 -25.10
CA GLN A 145 11.80 -1.67 -24.24
C GLN A 145 12.09 -1.37 -22.76
N HIS A 146 13.34 -1.37 -22.34
CA HIS A 146 13.74 -1.02 -20.98
C HIS A 146 13.32 0.39 -20.62
N THR A 147 13.47 1.34 -21.52
CA THR A 147 13.05 2.74 -21.31
C THR A 147 11.53 2.85 -21.16
N ARG A 148 10.75 2.09 -21.93
CA ARG A 148 9.28 2.04 -21.83
C ARG A 148 8.82 1.48 -20.49
N ILE A 149 9.42 0.37 -20.03
CA ILE A 149 9.09 -0.26 -18.76
C ILE A 149 9.50 0.67 -17.60
N LYS A 150 10.68 1.30 -17.64
CA LYS A 150 11.12 2.27 -16.63
C LYS A 150 10.16 3.45 -16.51
N LYS A 151 9.75 4.06 -17.64
CA LYS A 151 8.78 5.15 -17.66
C LYS A 151 7.43 4.71 -17.07
N TRP A 152 7.02 3.47 -17.32
CA TRP A 152 5.80 2.92 -16.76
C TRP A 152 5.92 2.71 -15.23
N LEU A 153 7.04 2.16 -14.75
CA LEU A 153 7.33 2.02 -13.32
C LEU A 153 7.38 3.39 -12.59
N GLN A 154 8.00 4.40 -13.22
CA GLN A 154 8.03 5.77 -12.68
C GLN A 154 6.63 6.37 -12.53
N LYS A 155 5.72 6.11 -13.50
CA LYS A 155 4.31 6.53 -13.40
C LYS A 155 3.56 5.86 -12.25
N LEU A 156 4.00 4.67 -11.83
CA LEU A 156 3.45 3.94 -10.69
C LEU A 156 4.10 4.36 -9.35
N GLY A 157 4.92 5.39 -9.34
CA GLY A 157 5.62 5.86 -8.14
C GLY A 157 6.77 4.94 -7.69
N VAL A 158 7.18 3.97 -8.52
CA VAL A 158 8.28 3.03 -8.24
C VAL A 158 9.56 3.61 -8.80
N GLY A 159 10.19 4.53 -8.07
CA GLY A 159 11.44 5.17 -8.49
C GLY A 159 12.65 4.81 -7.64
N GLU A 160 12.47 4.18 -6.48
CA GLU A 160 13.54 3.88 -5.55
C GLU A 160 13.97 2.42 -5.60
N ILE A 161 15.25 2.18 -5.27
CA ILE A 161 15.80 0.84 -5.12
C ILE A 161 15.16 0.19 -3.90
N LEU A 162 14.51 -0.97 -4.11
CA LEU A 162 13.74 -1.64 -3.07
C LEU A 162 14.62 -2.26 -1.98
N ILE A 163 15.73 -2.93 -2.37
CA ILE A 163 16.60 -3.63 -1.44
C ILE A 163 18.01 -3.08 -1.59
N ARG A 164 18.56 -2.53 -0.50
CA ARG A 164 19.92 -1.98 -0.41
C ARG A 164 20.76 -2.77 0.57
N GLY A 165 22.09 -2.75 0.42
CA GLY A 165 23.03 -3.33 1.37
C GLY A 165 23.06 -4.86 1.43
N LEU A 166 22.48 -5.57 0.46
CA LEU A 166 22.58 -7.02 0.37
C LEU A 166 23.96 -7.43 -0.15
N LYS A 167 24.52 -8.50 0.45
CA LYS A 167 25.72 -9.19 -0.01
C LYS A 167 25.34 -10.57 -0.54
N TRP A 168 26.10 -11.07 -1.55
CA TRP A 168 25.85 -12.38 -2.14
C TRP A 168 25.95 -13.51 -1.11
N SER A 169 26.92 -13.41 -0.19
CA SER A 169 27.09 -14.36 0.92
C SER A 169 25.85 -14.44 1.82
N LYS A 170 25.22 -13.31 2.12
CA LYS A 170 23.96 -13.28 2.90
C LYS A 170 22.79 -13.94 2.15
N LEU A 171 22.77 -13.89 0.82
CA LEU A 171 21.74 -14.56 0.02
C LEU A 171 21.85 -16.08 0.07
N LEU A 172 23.03 -16.61 0.33
CA LEU A 172 23.32 -18.05 0.41
C LEU A 172 23.25 -18.60 1.83
N ASP A 173 23.23 -17.76 2.85
CA ASP A 173 23.20 -18.18 4.24
C ASP A 173 21.98 -19.09 4.52
N PRO A 174 22.18 -20.32 5.06
CA PRO A 174 21.10 -21.22 5.40
C PRO A 174 20.30 -20.78 6.63
N ASP A 175 20.92 -20.03 7.55
CA ASP A 175 20.34 -19.66 8.86
C ASP A 175 19.55 -18.32 8.83
N LYS A 176 18.86 -18.05 7.72
CA LYS A 176 18.05 -16.85 7.56
C LYS A 176 16.89 -16.80 8.54
N LYS A 177 16.98 -15.94 9.54
CA LYS A 177 15.93 -15.68 10.52
C LYS A 177 15.40 -14.25 10.37
N GLY A 178 14.09 -14.08 10.52
CA GLY A 178 13.42 -12.76 10.53
C GLY A 178 13.61 -11.99 9.21
N GLN A 179 13.81 -10.70 9.32
CA GLN A 179 14.01 -9.77 8.19
C GLN A 179 15.50 -9.63 7.84
N TRP A 180 16.16 -10.75 7.56
CA TRP A 180 17.60 -10.86 7.27
C TRP A 180 18.11 -9.92 6.16
N TRP A 181 17.23 -9.41 5.30
CA TRP A 181 17.55 -8.48 4.20
C TRP A 181 17.67 -7.02 4.64
N LEU A 182 17.24 -6.65 5.87
CA LEU A 182 17.33 -5.28 6.38
C LEU A 182 18.67 -4.96 7.03
N SER A 183 19.50 -5.99 7.29
CA SER A 183 20.81 -5.77 7.89
C SER A 183 21.78 -5.20 6.85
N GLY A 184 21.77 -3.90 6.60
CA GLY A 184 22.93 -3.16 6.14
C GLY A 184 24.08 -3.31 7.15
N ASP A 185 25.33 -3.06 6.77
CA ASP A 185 26.48 -3.02 7.69
C ASP A 185 26.25 -1.91 8.74
N ILE A 186 25.46 -2.22 9.76
CA ILE A 186 25.50 -1.50 11.00
C ILE A 186 26.55 -2.24 11.83
N THR A 187 27.74 -1.71 11.87
CA THR A 187 28.69 -1.95 12.97
C THR A 187 28.12 -1.27 14.21
N SER A 188 27.00 -1.74 14.69
CA SER A 188 26.37 -1.31 15.94
C SER A 188 26.84 -2.23 17.06
N LYS A 189 27.16 -1.60 18.17
CA LYS A 189 27.60 -2.24 19.39
C LYS A 189 26.61 -3.34 19.84
N PRO A 190 27.05 -4.39 20.53
CA PRO A 190 26.19 -5.53 20.90
C PRO A 190 24.92 -5.18 21.70
N ASP A 191 24.86 -4.01 22.34
CA ASP A 191 23.71 -3.56 23.13
C ASP A 191 22.50 -3.11 22.27
N ASP A 192 22.72 -2.65 21.03
CA ASP A 192 21.64 -2.21 20.14
C ASP A 192 20.90 -3.37 19.44
N VAL A 193 21.51 -4.55 19.36
CA VAL A 193 20.95 -5.70 18.63
C VAL A 193 19.80 -6.34 19.39
N GLU A 194 19.85 -6.34 20.70
CA GLU A 194 18.79 -6.90 21.57
C GLU A 194 17.56 -5.99 21.63
N GLU A 195 17.75 -4.69 21.57
CA GLU A 195 16.66 -3.70 21.52
C GLU A 195 15.96 -3.69 20.15
N VAL A 196 16.70 -3.82 19.05
CA VAL A 196 16.16 -3.94 17.69
C VAL A 196 15.46 -5.29 17.47
N ALA A 197 16.01 -6.39 17.98
CA ALA A 197 15.37 -7.72 17.95
C ALA A 197 14.04 -7.71 18.73
N ASN A 198 14.01 -7.11 19.91
CA ASN A 198 12.81 -6.96 20.72
C ASN A 198 11.76 -6.06 20.05
N THR A 199 12.17 -5.03 19.30
CA THR A 199 11.26 -4.16 18.54
C THR A 199 10.65 -4.89 17.34
N ILE A 200 11.46 -5.66 16.60
CA ILE A 200 11.01 -6.45 15.45
C ILE A 200 10.07 -7.58 15.87
N ASP A 201 10.40 -8.31 16.95
CA ASP A 201 9.51 -9.34 17.48
C ASP A 201 8.18 -8.75 17.97
N LYS A 202 8.21 -7.54 18.51
CA LYS A 202 7.01 -6.81 18.93
C LYS A 202 6.16 -6.39 17.73
N GLU A 203 6.75 -5.86 16.66
CA GLU A 203 6.02 -5.49 15.42
C GLU A 203 5.42 -6.71 14.72
N VAL A 204 6.14 -7.83 14.66
CA VAL A 204 5.62 -9.09 14.10
C VAL A 204 4.47 -9.62 14.94
N LEU A 205 4.58 -9.55 16.26
CA LEU A 205 3.52 -9.97 17.17
C LEU A 205 2.30 -9.06 17.05
N GLU A 206 2.49 -7.75 16.90
CA GLU A 206 1.41 -6.79 16.66
C GLU A 206 0.71 -7.02 15.33
N ALA A 207 1.47 -7.28 14.25
CA ALA A 207 0.91 -7.63 12.95
C ALA A 207 0.11 -8.94 12.99
N GLN A 208 0.59 -9.95 13.70
CA GLN A 208 -0.16 -11.20 13.90
C GLN A 208 -1.44 -10.97 14.72
N LYS A 209 -1.39 -10.17 15.78
CA LYS A 209 -2.57 -9.79 16.57
C LYS A 209 -3.60 -9.06 15.70
N MET A 210 -3.14 -8.13 14.84
CA MET A 210 -4.03 -7.41 13.90
C MET A 210 -4.70 -8.36 12.92
N LEU A 211 -3.99 -9.34 12.36
CA LEU A 211 -4.56 -10.34 11.47
C LEU A 211 -5.56 -11.27 12.19
N GLN A 212 -5.28 -11.64 13.44
CA GLN A 212 -6.22 -12.41 14.27
C GLN A 212 -7.46 -11.57 14.59
N LEU A 213 -7.30 -10.29 14.91
CA LEU A 213 -8.41 -9.37 15.15
C LEU A 213 -9.26 -9.20 13.88
N ALA A 214 -8.64 -9.03 12.71
CA ALA A 214 -9.34 -8.98 11.43
C ALA A 214 -10.16 -10.25 11.17
N ALA A 215 -9.61 -11.43 11.47
CA ALA A 215 -10.30 -12.70 11.33
C ALA A 215 -11.51 -12.81 12.28
N SER A 216 -11.35 -12.39 13.55
CA SER A 216 -12.44 -12.36 14.55
C SER A 216 -13.57 -11.41 14.15
N GLN A 217 -13.26 -10.35 13.44
CA GLN A 217 -14.21 -9.35 12.94
C GLN A 217 -14.81 -9.71 11.55
N ARG A 218 -14.74 -10.97 11.17
CA ARG A 218 -15.32 -11.50 9.91
C ARG A 218 -14.77 -10.86 8.64
N MET A 219 -13.52 -10.40 8.64
CA MET A 219 -12.82 -9.93 7.45
C MET A 219 -12.34 -11.14 6.63
N ASN A 220 -13.26 -11.76 5.87
CA ASN A 220 -13.08 -13.07 5.26
C ASN A 220 -12.21 -13.06 3.99
N THR A 221 -11.96 -11.90 3.37
CA THR A 221 -11.15 -11.79 2.15
C THR A 221 -9.83 -11.09 2.45
N ASP A 222 -8.79 -11.40 1.68
CA ASP A 222 -7.48 -10.78 1.87
C ASP A 222 -7.51 -9.27 1.63
N ALA A 223 -8.35 -8.81 0.69
CA ALA A 223 -8.59 -7.38 0.48
C ALA A 223 -9.18 -6.72 1.74
N ARG A 224 -10.20 -7.32 2.38
CA ARG A 224 -10.80 -6.77 3.61
C ARG A 224 -9.83 -6.78 4.78
N LYS A 225 -9.01 -7.83 4.91
CA LYS A 225 -7.95 -7.89 5.94
C LYS A 225 -6.90 -6.80 5.73
N ALA A 226 -6.43 -6.60 4.49
CA ALA A 226 -5.47 -5.55 4.17
C ALA A 226 -6.03 -4.15 4.47
N ILE A 227 -7.28 -3.86 4.06
CA ILE A 227 -7.97 -2.60 4.35
C ILE A 227 -8.09 -2.41 5.87
N PHE A 228 -8.52 -3.44 6.59
CA PHE A 228 -8.65 -3.42 8.05
C PHE A 228 -7.32 -3.08 8.74
N CYS A 229 -6.24 -3.79 8.36
CA CYS A 229 -4.92 -3.54 8.92
C CYS A 229 -4.46 -2.09 8.67
N ILE A 230 -4.67 -1.55 7.47
CA ILE A 230 -4.31 -0.15 7.16
C ILE A 230 -5.11 0.83 8.03
N ILE A 231 -6.43 0.63 8.17
CA ILE A 231 -7.29 1.52 8.97
C ILE A 231 -6.88 1.49 10.44
N MET A 232 -6.55 0.31 10.98
CA MET A 232 -6.24 0.13 12.40
C MET A 232 -4.79 0.46 12.76
N SER A 233 -3.85 0.40 11.81
CA SER A 233 -2.43 0.70 12.02
C SER A 233 -2.03 2.11 11.55
N GLY A 234 -2.95 2.89 11.00
CA GLY A 234 -2.68 4.27 10.60
C GLY A 234 -2.40 5.15 11.81
N GLU A 235 -1.33 5.95 11.76
CA GLU A 235 -1.00 6.92 12.80
C GLU A 235 -2.08 8.01 12.92
N ASP A 236 -2.59 8.44 11.77
CA ASP A 236 -3.72 9.37 11.66
C ASP A 236 -4.57 9.05 10.42
N TYR A 237 -5.64 9.83 10.21
CA TYR A 237 -6.52 9.66 9.07
C TYR A 237 -5.86 10.01 7.72
N LEU A 238 -4.80 10.82 7.70
CA LEU A 238 -4.05 11.16 6.47
C LEU A 238 -3.14 10.01 6.07
N ASP A 239 -2.41 9.44 7.01
CA ASP A 239 -1.57 8.27 6.80
C ASP A 239 -2.41 7.07 6.32
N ALA A 240 -3.53 6.79 7.00
CA ALA A 240 -4.46 5.75 6.56
C ALA A 240 -5.04 6.03 5.16
N PHE A 241 -5.41 7.27 4.86
CA PHE A 241 -5.90 7.68 3.55
C PHE A 241 -4.86 7.43 2.45
N GLU A 242 -3.61 7.85 2.65
CA GLU A 242 -2.53 7.64 1.68
C GLU A 242 -2.22 6.16 1.48
N LYS A 243 -2.17 5.37 2.55
CA LYS A 243 -1.96 3.92 2.49
C LYS A 243 -3.09 3.21 1.74
N LEU A 244 -4.36 3.62 1.97
CA LEU A 244 -5.52 3.08 1.24
C LEU A 244 -5.47 3.41 -0.26
N LEU A 245 -5.03 4.61 -0.65
CA LEU A 245 -4.88 4.98 -2.06
C LEU A 245 -3.75 4.21 -2.76
N ARG A 246 -2.71 3.83 -2.02
CA ARG A 246 -1.61 3.00 -2.52
C ARG A 246 -1.98 1.53 -2.65
N LEU A 247 -3.04 1.11 -1.95
CA LEU A 247 -3.54 -0.26 -2.02
C LEU A 247 -4.24 -0.48 -3.36
N TYR A 248 -3.54 -1.13 -4.30
CA TYR A 248 -4.12 -1.45 -5.61
C TYR A 248 -5.15 -2.57 -5.46
N LEU A 249 -6.43 -2.20 -5.48
CA LEU A 249 -7.55 -3.13 -5.42
C LEU A 249 -8.17 -3.26 -6.82
N PRO A 250 -8.11 -4.45 -7.45
CA PRO A 250 -8.64 -4.64 -8.80
C PRO A 250 -10.17 -4.64 -8.81
N GLY A 251 -10.75 -3.91 -9.76
CA GLY A 251 -12.16 -3.95 -10.09
C GLY A 251 -13.09 -3.47 -8.98
N GLN A 252 -14.02 -4.32 -8.55
CA GLN A 252 -15.03 -3.96 -7.53
C GLN A 252 -14.53 -4.01 -6.09
N GLN A 253 -13.29 -4.46 -5.84
CA GLN A 253 -12.75 -4.58 -4.47
C GLN A 253 -12.52 -3.23 -3.81
N ASP A 254 -12.38 -2.17 -4.58
CA ASP A 254 -12.30 -0.80 -4.06
C ASP A 254 -13.53 -0.40 -3.22
N ARG A 255 -14.69 -0.97 -3.52
CA ARG A 255 -15.92 -0.77 -2.72
C ARG A 255 -15.82 -1.33 -1.31
N GLU A 256 -14.92 -2.30 -1.06
CA GLU A 256 -14.73 -2.88 0.28
C GLU A 256 -14.11 -1.87 1.25
N ILE A 257 -13.37 -0.85 0.75
CA ILE A 257 -12.80 0.20 1.63
C ILE A 257 -13.87 0.83 2.51
N MET A 258 -14.95 1.32 1.90
CA MET A 258 -16.02 2.00 2.65
C MET A 258 -16.79 1.03 3.55
N ARG A 259 -17.00 -0.21 3.12
CA ARG A 259 -17.70 -1.23 3.91
C ARG A 259 -16.90 -1.63 5.15
N VAL A 260 -15.60 -1.87 4.99
CA VAL A 260 -14.71 -2.21 6.11
C VAL A 260 -14.60 -1.04 7.07
N LEU A 261 -14.46 0.20 6.55
CA LEU A 261 -14.35 1.40 7.37
C LEU A 261 -15.61 1.62 8.25
N VAL A 262 -16.80 1.49 7.68
CA VAL A 262 -18.05 1.58 8.44
C VAL A 262 -18.12 0.46 9.47
N GLU A 263 -17.80 -0.78 9.09
CA GLU A 263 -17.83 -1.93 10.00
C GLU A 263 -16.88 -1.74 11.18
N CYS A 264 -15.65 -1.25 10.98
CA CYS A 264 -14.72 -0.90 12.05
C CYS A 264 -15.31 0.14 13.00
N CYS A 265 -15.92 1.20 12.46
CA CYS A 265 -16.59 2.22 13.28
C CYS A 265 -17.70 1.65 14.16
N LEU A 266 -18.49 0.71 13.62
CA LEU A 266 -19.62 0.11 14.34
C LEU A 266 -19.20 -0.91 15.41
N GLN A 267 -17.99 -1.42 15.34
CA GLN A 267 -17.46 -2.41 16.29
C GLN A 267 -16.67 -1.79 17.45
N GLU A 268 -16.41 -0.49 17.41
CA GLU A 268 -15.72 0.20 18.49
C GLU A 268 -16.53 0.16 19.81
N LYS A 269 -15.82 0.22 20.94
CA LYS A 269 -16.45 0.35 22.26
C LYS A 269 -16.98 1.75 22.51
N VAL A 270 -16.29 2.75 21.96
CA VAL A 270 -16.63 4.17 22.09
C VAL A 270 -16.58 4.78 20.70
N PHE A 271 -17.57 5.61 20.34
CA PHE A 271 -17.61 6.24 19.03
C PHE A 271 -16.36 7.10 18.77
N ASN A 272 -15.69 6.84 17.66
CA ASN A 272 -14.46 7.53 17.28
C ASN A 272 -14.64 8.28 15.94
N LYS A 273 -14.43 9.61 15.99
CA LYS A 273 -14.55 10.50 14.83
C LYS A 273 -13.49 10.24 13.74
N TYR A 274 -12.42 9.53 14.05
CA TYR A 274 -11.39 9.13 13.09
C TYR A 274 -12.01 8.52 11.83
N TYR A 275 -12.94 7.58 11.99
CA TYR A 275 -13.60 6.90 10.87
C TYR A 275 -14.43 7.84 10.00
N THR A 276 -15.10 8.81 10.60
CA THR A 276 -15.93 9.77 9.84
C THR A 276 -15.09 10.76 9.06
N VAL A 277 -13.96 11.20 9.62
CA VAL A 277 -13.03 12.10 8.95
C VAL A 277 -12.37 11.37 7.76
N LEU A 278 -11.91 10.12 7.96
CA LEU A 278 -11.34 9.30 6.90
C LEU A 278 -12.37 9.02 5.79
N ALA A 279 -13.61 8.65 6.14
CA ALA A 279 -14.69 8.45 5.18
C ALA A 279 -14.97 9.70 4.36
N SER A 280 -15.04 10.86 5.01
CA SER A 280 -15.27 12.14 4.35
C SER A 280 -14.15 12.49 3.38
N LYS A 281 -12.88 12.21 3.75
CA LYS A 281 -11.71 12.44 2.90
C LYS A 281 -11.75 11.54 1.66
N LEU A 282 -12.06 10.25 1.82
CA LEU A 282 -12.20 9.28 0.73
C LEU A 282 -13.34 9.67 -0.22
N CYS A 283 -14.49 10.06 0.31
CA CYS A 283 -15.64 10.50 -0.50
C CYS A 283 -15.39 11.81 -1.27
N LYS A 284 -14.53 12.69 -0.75
CA LYS A 284 -14.09 13.91 -1.47
C LYS A 284 -13.09 13.60 -2.57
N HIS A 285 -12.29 12.55 -2.40
CA HIS A 285 -11.30 12.13 -3.38
C HIS A 285 -11.93 11.42 -4.57
N ASP A 286 -12.83 10.45 -4.31
CA ASP A 286 -13.55 9.72 -5.37
C ASP A 286 -15.05 9.63 -5.07
N ARG A 287 -15.84 9.99 -6.10
CA ARG A 287 -17.30 9.93 -6.07
C ARG A 287 -17.85 8.50 -5.90
N ASN A 288 -17.10 7.49 -6.33
CA ASN A 288 -17.49 6.09 -6.18
C ASN A 288 -17.57 5.69 -4.69
N HIS A 289 -16.65 6.18 -3.86
CA HIS A 289 -16.68 5.95 -2.41
C HIS A 289 -17.95 6.54 -1.79
N LYS A 290 -18.37 7.74 -2.21
CA LYS A 290 -19.62 8.36 -1.74
C LYS A 290 -20.84 7.51 -2.11
N THR A 291 -20.88 6.98 -3.34
CA THR A 291 -21.95 6.09 -3.80
C THR A 291 -21.98 4.80 -3.00
N THR A 292 -20.82 4.18 -2.81
CA THR A 292 -20.68 2.96 -2.02
C THR A 292 -21.09 3.16 -0.57
N LEU A 293 -20.71 4.29 0.03
CA LEU A 293 -21.11 4.65 1.39
C LEU A 293 -22.62 4.72 1.54
N ARG A 294 -23.33 5.36 0.58
CA ARG A 294 -24.80 5.44 0.59
C ARG A 294 -25.45 4.06 0.60
N PHE A 295 -24.99 3.16 -0.28
CA PHE A 295 -25.50 1.79 -0.31
C PHE A 295 -25.18 1.03 0.98
N CYS A 296 -23.96 1.19 1.51
CA CYS A 296 -23.57 0.57 2.78
C CYS A 296 -24.50 1.00 3.93
N ILE A 297 -24.79 2.29 4.04
CA ILE A 297 -25.70 2.82 5.09
C ILE A 297 -27.11 2.26 4.89
N TRP A 298 -27.65 2.23 3.67
CA TRP A 298 -28.98 1.65 3.41
C TRP A 298 -29.03 0.16 3.74
N ASP A 299 -27.99 -0.59 3.49
CA ASP A 299 -27.93 -2.01 3.86
C ASP A 299 -27.95 -2.17 5.39
N HIS A 300 -27.28 -1.29 6.13
CA HIS A 300 -27.37 -1.26 7.60
C HIS A 300 -28.76 -0.82 8.10
N PHE A 301 -29.41 0.13 7.45
CA PHE A 301 -30.78 0.55 7.82
C PHE A 301 -31.80 -0.59 7.66
N LYS A 302 -31.65 -1.45 6.64
CA LYS A 302 -32.47 -2.67 6.49
C LYS A 302 -32.32 -3.64 7.66
N GLN A 303 -31.13 -3.63 8.30
CA GLN A 303 -30.78 -4.55 9.39
C GLN A 303 -31.00 -3.96 10.79
N LEU A 304 -31.55 -2.74 10.93
CA LEU A 304 -31.73 -2.06 12.22
C LEU A 304 -32.50 -2.90 13.25
N GLU A 305 -33.48 -3.69 12.82
CA GLU A 305 -34.28 -4.54 13.72
C GLU A 305 -33.48 -5.64 14.41
N SER A 306 -32.48 -6.17 13.73
CA SER A 306 -31.60 -7.24 14.26
C SER A 306 -30.29 -6.68 14.84
N MET A 307 -30.03 -5.38 14.64
CA MET A 307 -28.79 -4.75 15.06
C MET A 307 -28.73 -4.56 16.58
N GLU A 308 -27.53 -4.78 17.13
CA GLU A 308 -27.24 -4.49 18.53
C GLU A 308 -27.30 -2.97 18.80
N LEU A 309 -27.71 -2.60 20.01
CA LEU A 309 -27.97 -1.21 20.39
C LEU A 309 -26.73 -0.32 20.18
N LEU A 310 -25.56 -0.77 20.65
CA LEU A 310 -24.31 -0.01 20.55
C LEU A 310 -23.95 0.27 19.09
N ARG A 311 -24.07 -0.74 18.23
CA ARG A 311 -23.82 -0.60 16.78
C ARG A 311 -24.80 0.38 16.13
N SER A 312 -26.08 0.32 16.52
CA SER A 312 -27.10 1.26 16.03
C SER A 312 -26.80 2.69 16.46
N MET A 313 -26.35 2.90 17.70
CA MET A 313 -25.93 4.22 18.19
C MET A 313 -24.71 4.76 17.43
N HIS A 314 -23.72 3.93 17.16
CA HIS A 314 -22.55 4.33 16.38
C HIS A 314 -22.91 4.66 14.93
N LEU A 315 -23.80 3.87 14.32
CA LEU A 315 -24.30 4.15 12.98
C LEU A 315 -25.04 5.49 12.91
N ALA A 316 -25.91 5.78 13.89
CA ALA A 316 -26.63 7.03 13.97
C ALA A 316 -25.67 8.23 14.07
N LYS A 317 -24.67 8.16 14.96
CA LYS A 317 -23.64 9.19 15.10
C LYS A 317 -22.78 9.31 13.85
N PHE A 318 -22.40 8.19 13.22
CA PHE A 318 -21.63 8.18 11.99
C PHE A 318 -22.38 8.92 10.87
N VAL A 319 -23.68 8.61 10.67
CA VAL A 319 -24.50 9.28 9.66
C VAL A 319 -24.66 10.77 9.97
N ALA A 320 -24.86 11.14 11.23
CA ALA A 320 -24.95 12.54 11.65
C ALA A 320 -23.67 13.33 11.30
N GLU A 321 -22.50 12.78 11.60
CA GLU A 321 -21.19 13.37 11.24
C GLU A 321 -21.02 13.50 9.71
N MET A 322 -21.41 12.47 8.94
CA MET A 322 -21.31 12.51 7.48
C MET A 322 -22.27 13.54 6.86
N VAL A 323 -23.43 13.78 7.48
CA VAL A 323 -24.36 14.85 7.07
C VAL A 323 -23.79 16.21 7.48
N ALA A 324 -23.26 16.35 8.69
CA ALA A 324 -22.66 17.60 9.17
C ALA A 324 -21.45 18.03 8.33
N SER A 325 -20.63 17.09 7.87
CA SER A 325 -19.50 17.38 6.97
C SER A 325 -19.91 17.72 5.53
N GLY A 326 -21.20 17.67 5.19
CA GLY A 326 -21.72 17.86 3.83
C GLY A 326 -21.39 16.70 2.87
N THR A 327 -20.82 15.61 3.37
CA THR A 327 -20.50 14.43 2.56
C THR A 327 -21.77 13.70 2.12
N LEU A 328 -22.75 13.58 3.01
CA LEU A 328 -24.07 13.03 2.73
C LEU A 328 -25.13 14.12 2.89
N SER A 329 -26.29 13.92 2.25
CA SER A 329 -27.50 14.71 2.46
C SER A 329 -28.50 13.93 3.32
N LEU A 330 -29.38 14.62 4.02
CA LEU A 330 -30.51 14.01 4.73
C LEU A 330 -31.45 13.22 3.80
N SER A 331 -31.32 13.37 2.48
CA SER A 331 -32.04 12.56 1.50
C SER A 331 -31.78 11.05 1.63
N ILE A 332 -30.69 10.66 2.32
CA ILE A 332 -30.39 9.25 2.63
C ILE A 332 -31.50 8.59 3.48
N LEU A 333 -32.26 9.39 4.22
CA LEU A 333 -33.36 8.94 5.10
C LEU A 333 -34.70 8.78 4.36
N LYS A 334 -34.74 9.01 3.02
CA LYS A 334 -36.00 9.03 2.25
C LYS A 334 -36.78 7.72 2.38
N SER A 335 -36.11 6.58 2.31
CA SER A 335 -36.75 5.26 2.41
C SER A 335 -37.43 4.99 3.76
N ASP A 336 -36.88 5.59 4.82
CA ASP A 336 -37.26 5.25 6.19
C ASP A 336 -38.19 6.30 6.84
N LEU A 337 -38.04 7.58 6.50
CA LEU A 337 -38.79 8.67 7.13
C LEU A 337 -39.87 9.29 6.26
N SER A 338 -40.06 8.87 5.01
CA SER A 338 -41.20 9.35 4.20
C SER A 338 -42.53 8.87 4.77
N ASP A 339 -42.56 7.75 5.51
CA ASP A 339 -43.71 7.25 6.28
C ASP A 339 -43.34 7.06 7.76
N ALA A 340 -43.06 8.18 8.43
CA ALA A 340 -42.60 8.19 9.82
C ALA A 340 -43.65 7.68 10.85
N GLY A 341 -44.89 7.46 10.43
CA GLY A 341 -45.97 6.96 11.30
C GLY A 341 -45.90 5.45 11.59
N GLN A 342 -45.16 4.66 10.78
CA GLN A 342 -45.07 3.19 10.89
C GLN A 342 -43.75 2.70 11.43
N LEU A 343 -42.95 3.54 12.07
CA LEU A 343 -41.63 3.17 12.56
C LEU A 343 -41.70 2.26 13.80
N THR A 344 -40.86 1.23 13.82
CA THR A 344 -40.68 0.40 15.01
C THR A 344 -39.91 1.12 16.11
N SER A 345 -40.00 0.64 17.35
CA SER A 345 -39.32 1.24 18.50
C SER A 345 -37.79 1.34 18.30
N LYS A 346 -37.17 0.34 17.66
CA LYS A 346 -35.70 0.35 17.37
C LYS A 346 -35.33 1.41 16.33
N ARG A 347 -36.13 1.58 15.27
CA ARG A 347 -35.95 2.63 14.27
C ARG A 347 -36.16 4.02 14.87
N ILE A 348 -37.20 4.18 15.68
CA ILE A 348 -37.46 5.45 16.41
C ILE A 348 -36.25 5.81 17.27
N MET A 349 -35.70 4.85 18.03
CA MET A 349 -34.53 5.09 18.85
C MET A 349 -33.30 5.45 18.02
N HIS A 350 -33.03 4.76 16.90
CA HIS A 350 -31.92 5.05 16.01
C HIS A 350 -31.96 6.47 15.44
N PHE A 351 -33.11 6.85 14.83
CA PHE A 351 -33.26 8.17 14.23
C PHE A 351 -33.34 9.29 15.26
N ARG A 352 -33.84 9.01 16.47
CA ARG A 352 -33.78 9.96 17.58
C ARG A 352 -32.34 10.30 17.93
N ILE A 353 -31.47 9.31 18.12
CA ILE A 353 -30.02 9.51 18.39
C ILE A 353 -29.35 10.28 17.23
N LEU A 354 -29.71 9.98 15.99
CA LEU A 354 -29.19 10.68 14.82
C LEU A 354 -29.54 12.18 14.85
N PHE A 355 -30.79 12.53 15.10
CA PHE A 355 -31.20 13.95 15.15
C PHE A 355 -30.69 14.66 16.40
N GLU A 356 -30.63 13.99 17.55
CA GLU A 356 -29.97 14.52 18.75
C GLU A 356 -28.50 14.87 18.45
N ALA A 357 -27.75 14.00 17.79
CA ALA A 357 -26.39 14.26 17.37
C ALA A 357 -26.26 15.40 16.34
N ILE A 358 -27.22 15.53 15.40
CA ILE A 358 -27.28 16.67 14.46
C ILE A 358 -27.50 17.98 15.22
N PHE A 359 -28.32 17.98 16.25
CA PHE A 359 -28.64 19.19 17.02
C PHE A 359 -27.54 19.63 18.01
N GLU A 360 -26.49 18.82 18.19
CA GLU A 360 -25.28 19.24 18.89
C GLU A 360 -24.44 20.25 18.08
N TYR A 361 -24.64 20.33 16.76
CA TYR A 361 -23.91 21.25 15.89
C TYR A 361 -24.39 22.71 16.02
N PRO A 362 -23.53 23.69 15.60
CA PRO A 362 -23.94 25.12 15.53
C PRO A 362 -25.14 25.34 14.63
N ASP A 363 -25.94 26.37 14.92
CA ASP A 363 -27.15 26.71 14.19
C ASP A 363 -26.94 26.88 12.68
N LYS A 364 -25.79 27.43 12.29
CA LYS A 364 -25.41 27.61 10.88
C LYS A 364 -25.30 26.25 10.17
N ASP A 365 -24.69 25.26 10.82
CA ASP A 365 -24.50 23.95 10.22
C ASP A 365 -25.82 23.19 10.16
N VAL A 366 -26.63 23.26 11.22
CA VAL A 366 -27.99 22.72 11.22
C VAL A 366 -28.80 23.34 10.07
N TRP A 367 -28.76 24.66 9.91
CA TRP A 367 -29.42 25.34 8.79
C TRP A 367 -29.00 24.79 7.45
N ASN A 368 -27.69 24.66 7.20
CA ASN A 368 -27.15 24.17 5.95
C ASN A 368 -27.60 22.72 5.64
N MET A 369 -27.57 21.83 6.65
CA MET A 369 -27.99 20.43 6.49
C MET A 369 -29.45 20.32 6.03
N PHE A 370 -30.36 21.10 6.62
CA PHE A 370 -31.77 21.04 6.30
C PHE A 370 -32.12 21.81 5.02
N THR A 371 -31.42 22.88 4.69
CA THR A 371 -31.60 23.60 3.42
C THR A 371 -31.27 22.72 2.20
N CYS A 372 -30.36 21.77 2.33
CA CYS A 372 -30.03 20.85 1.22
C CYS A 372 -31.23 20.04 0.74
N ILE A 373 -32.14 19.64 1.63
CA ILE A 373 -33.35 18.87 1.26
C ILE A 373 -34.53 19.76 0.95
N ALA A 374 -34.52 21.03 1.39
CA ALA A 374 -35.59 22.00 1.11
C ALA A 374 -35.67 22.35 -0.39
N LYS A 375 -34.53 22.31 -1.09
CA LYS A 375 -34.41 22.68 -2.51
C LYS A 375 -34.94 21.63 -3.50
N GLU A 376 -35.15 20.40 -3.06
CA GLU A 376 -35.54 19.29 -3.92
C GLU A 376 -37.05 19.01 -3.79
N PRO A 377 -37.92 19.30 -4.82
CA PRO A 377 -39.37 19.08 -4.75
C PRO A 377 -39.72 17.61 -4.47
N GLU A 378 -38.93 16.67 -5.01
CA GLU A 378 -39.15 15.23 -4.84
C GLU A 378 -38.98 14.72 -3.40
N LEU A 379 -38.51 15.57 -2.48
CA LEU A 379 -38.26 15.26 -1.07
C LEU A 379 -39.32 15.84 -0.14
N GLU A 380 -40.47 16.25 -0.66
CA GLU A 380 -41.56 16.83 0.14
C GLU A 380 -42.06 15.85 1.22
N SER A 381 -42.33 14.61 0.86
CA SER A 381 -42.75 13.56 1.81
C SER A 381 -41.70 13.36 2.91
N LEU A 382 -40.40 13.39 2.55
CA LEU A 382 -39.33 13.30 3.52
C LEU A 382 -39.30 14.51 4.46
N ARG A 383 -39.48 15.73 3.95
CA ARG A 383 -39.52 16.95 4.78
C ARG A 383 -40.61 16.86 5.82
N HIS A 384 -41.82 16.49 5.42
CA HIS A 384 -42.94 16.29 6.34
C HIS A 384 -42.68 15.17 7.35
N GLY A 385 -42.12 14.05 6.89
CA GLY A 385 -41.76 12.93 7.75
C GLY A 385 -40.69 13.30 8.80
N ILE A 386 -39.67 14.06 8.40
CA ILE A 386 -38.63 14.55 9.31
C ILE A 386 -39.23 15.55 10.33
N GLU A 387 -40.04 16.50 9.87
CA GLU A 387 -40.69 17.47 10.78
C GLU A 387 -41.59 16.77 11.79
N PHE A 388 -42.42 15.81 11.35
CA PHE A 388 -43.26 14.99 12.22
C PHE A 388 -42.39 14.20 13.22
N PHE A 389 -41.36 13.51 12.73
CA PHE A 389 -40.50 12.67 13.56
C PHE A 389 -39.78 13.48 14.66
N ILE A 390 -39.19 14.62 14.32
CA ILE A 390 -38.49 15.46 15.29
C ILE A 390 -39.47 15.98 16.34
N ARG A 391 -40.66 16.42 15.94
CA ARG A 391 -41.68 16.94 16.85
C ARG A 391 -42.15 15.86 17.83
N GLU A 392 -42.44 14.66 17.33
CA GLU A 392 -43.04 13.60 18.14
C GLU A 392 -42.01 12.84 19.01
N TYR A 393 -40.83 12.61 18.50
CA TYR A 393 -39.87 11.69 19.14
C TYR A 393 -38.58 12.34 19.67
N VAL A 394 -38.21 13.54 19.20
CA VAL A 394 -36.99 14.21 19.65
C VAL A 394 -37.32 15.28 20.69
N ILE A 395 -38.22 16.23 20.36
CA ILE A 395 -38.51 17.37 21.25
C ILE A 395 -39.23 16.94 22.54
N LYS A 396 -40.13 15.96 22.46
CA LYS A 396 -40.83 15.45 23.66
C LYS A 396 -39.90 14.84 24.70
N THR A 397 -38.74 14.34 24.23
CA THR A 397 -37.74 13.72 25.10
C THR A 397 -36.60 14.67 25.50
N ASN A 398 -36.34 15.70 24.66
CA ASN A 398 -35.22 16.64 24.87
C ASN A 398 -35.67 18.09 24.55
N ASN A 399 -36.04 18.84 25.58
CA ASN A 399 -36.47 20.23 25.44
C ASN A 399 -35.36 21.16 24.89
N ALA A 400 -34.08 20.85 25.08
CA ALA A 400 -32.97 21.64 24.53
C ALA A 400 -32.96 21.61 22.99
N ALA A 401 -33.42 20.52 22.39
CA ALA A 401 -33.54 20.37 20.94
C ALA A 401 -34.59 21.30 20.31
N ALA A 402 -35.53 21.83 21.10
CA ALA A 402 -36.65 22.67 20.58
C ALA A 402 -36.14 23.95 19.87
N ASN A 403 -35.08 24.58 20.38
CA ASN A 403 -34.50 25.76 19.74
C ASN A 403 -33.81 25.42 18.43
N LYS A 404 -33.08 24.34 18.39
CA LYS A 404 -32.42 23.83 17.17
C LYS A 404 -33.45 23.42 16.11
N PHE A 405 -34.55 22.83 16.54
CA PHE A 405 -35.65 22.49 15.64
C PHE A 405 -36.33 23.73 15.01
N LYS A 406 -36.42 24.84 15.73
CA LYS A 406 -36.91 26.09 15.13
C LYS A 406 -36.03 26.55 13.96
N VAL A 407 -34.72 26.39 14.09
CA VAL A 407 -33.75 26.67 13.01
C VAL A 407 -33.96 25.72 11.85
N ALA A 408 -34.01 24.41 12.12
CA ALA A 408 -34.24 23.37 11.12
C ALA A 408 -35.58 23.56 10.37
N LYS A 409 -36.66 23.87 11.09
CA LYS A 409 -37.97 24.12 10.50
C LYS A 409 -37.97 25.36 9.59
N LYS A 410 -37.31 26.45 9.99
CA LYS A 410 -37.15 27.63 9.14
C LYS A 410 -36.35 27.30 7.89
N ALA A 411 -35.31 26.45 7.99
CA ALA A 411 -34.53 26.01 6.85
C ALA A 411 -35.35 25.16 5.86
N LEU A 412 -36.17 24.24 6.36
CA LEU A 412 -37.09 23.43 5.53
C LEU A 412 -38.12 24.26 4.77
N ASN A 413 -38.64 25.31 5.41
CA ASN A 413 -39.68 26.18 4.83
C ASN A 413 -39.12 27.39 4.07
N SER A 414 -37.81 27.60 4.05
CA SER A 414 -37.16 28.76 3.41
C SER A 414 -37.41 28.86 1.89
N MET A 415 -37.86 27.81 1.25
CA MET A 415 -38.19 27.81 -0.19
C MET A 415 -39.68 27.93 -0.50
N GLU A 416 -40.57 27.76 0.48
CA GLU A 416 -42.02 27.96 0.28
C GLU A 416 -42.38 29.44 0.08
N GLY A 417 -41.51 30.36 0.53
CA GLY A 417 -41.72 31.81 0.36
C GLY A 417 -41.30 32.40 -0.98
N PHE A 418 -40.73 31.63 -1.88
CA PHE A 418 -40.30 32.08 -3.22
C PHE A 418 -41.20 31.61 -4.37
N LEU A 419 -42.32 30.93 -4.07
CA LEU A 419 -43.31 30.47 -5.05
C LEU A 419 -44.64 31.18 -4.91
N ILE A 420 -44.68 32.36 -4.29
CA ILE A 420 -45.85 33.26 -4.28
C ILE A 420 -45.50 34.55 -5.03
#